data_d4ef0f1d33a844a1c1e67538aa95f9c7
#
_entry.id   d4ef0f1d33a844a1c1e67538aa95f9c7
#
_cell.length_a   1.000
_cell.length_b   1.000
_cell.length_c   1.000
_cell.angle_alpha   90.00
_cell.angle_beta   90.00
_cell.angle_gamma   90.00
#
_symmetry.space_group_name_H-M   'P 1'
#
loop_
_entity.id
_entity.type
_entity.pdbx_description
1 polymer ?
#
loop_
_entity_poly.entity_id
_entity_poly.type
_entity_poly.pdbx_seq_one_letter_code
_entity_poly.pdbx_strand_id
1 'polypeptide(L)'
;MIALVAALVASSVTLEADASHSTASFAVKHMMVTTVRGEFSKVQSTLVWNQEDPTQSTVEAKLDAASVDTHNEKRDGHLKSPDFFDAAKCPEITFKSTKVEKAGDGKYKVDGNLTMHCVTKPVTLDAETSGQGVKSPWGSTSYGVSASTTVSRKDFGLVWNKTLEGGGVLVADEVKINLDFEYVEKPAAAKQEAKAETKATIKKK
;
A
#
# COMPACT_ATOMS: atom_id res chain seq x y z
N MET A 1 -42.34 26.26 -6.92
CA MET A 1 -41.71 25.37 -5.96
C MET A 1 -40.28 25.13 -6.45
N ILE A 2 -39.28 25.73 -5.80
CA ILE A 2 -37.87 25.55 -6.13
C ILE A 2 -37.39 24.37 -5.25
N ALA A 3 -37.11 23.23 -5.88
CA ALA A 3 -36.52 22.10 -5.17
C ALA A 3 -35.06 22.45 -4.84
N LEU A 4 -34.78 22.66 -3.57
CA LEU A 4 -33.42 22.82 -3.05
C LEU A 4 -32.77 21.41 -3.06
N VAL A 5 -31.99 21.12 -4.09
CA VAL A 5 -31.11 19.92 -4.08
C VAL A 5 -29.98 20.23 -3.13
N ALA A 6 -30.10 19.77 -1.89
CA ALA A 6 -28.98 19.75 -0.96
C ALA A 6 -27.95 18.73 -1.53
N ALA A 7 -26.86 19.23 -2.07
CA ALA A 7 -25.71 18.39 -2.37
C ALA A 7 -25.18 17.84 -1.03
N LEU A 8 -25.38 16.54 -0.78
CA LEU A 8 -24.71 15.85 0.30
C LEU A 8 -23.20 15.96 0.02
N VAL A 9 -22.51 16.76 0.79
CA VAL A 9 -21.06 16.79 0.78
C VAL A 9 -20.64 15.50 1.51
N ALA A 10 -20.26 14.49 0.74
CA ALA A 10 -19.75 13.25 1.30
C ALA A 10 -18.59 13.57 2.25
N SER A 11 -18.75 13.16 3.52
CA SER A 11 -17.79 13.41 4.60
C SER A 11 -16.60 12.47 4.44
N SER A 12 -15.65 12.83 3.57
CA SER A 12 -14.39 12.09 3.44
C SER A 12 -13.31 12.67 4.34
N VAL A 13 -12.56 11.79 5.00
CA VAL A 13 -11.42 12.10 5.86
C VAL A 13 -10.15 11.62 5.18
N THR A 14 -9.13 12.48 5.14
CA THR A 14 -7.80 12.08 4.65
C THR A 14 -6.97 11.59 5.81
N LEU A 15 -6.52 10.36 5.69
CA LEU A 15 -5.77 9.62 6.68
C LEU A 15 -4.37 9.29 6.10
N GLU A 16 -3.34 9.35 6.92
CA GLU A 16 -1.97 8.94 6.54
C GLU A 16 -1.53 7.74 7.37
N ALA A 17 -0.82 6.81 6.75
CA ALA A 17 -0.26 5.69 7.46
C ALA A 17 0.80 6.15 8.47
N ASP A 18 0.70 5.67 9.70
CA ASP A 18 1.77 5.76 10.68
C ASP A 18 2.84 4.72 10.35
N ALA A 19 4.00 5.18 9.89
CA ALA A 19 5.09 4.30 9.46
C ALA A 19 5.66 3.44 10.60
N SER A 20 5.47 3.82 11.86
CA SER A 20 5.93 3.05 13.02
C SER A 20 5.02 1.90 13.41
N HIS A 21 3.74 1.96 12.98
CA HIS A 21 2.73 0.95 13.24
C HIS A 21 2.15 0.35 11.96
N SER A 22 2.85 0.51 10.82
CA SER A 22 2.41 -0.01 9.53
C SER A 22 3.47 -0.92 8.91
N THR A 23 3.03 -2.04 8.35
CA THR A 23 3.91 -3.04 7.74
C THR A 23 3.44 -3.39 6.34
N ALA A 24 4.37 -3.40 5.39
CA ALA A 24 4.19 -3.96 4.06
C ALA A 24 5.15 -5.13 3.88
N SER A 25 4.63 -6.37 3.90
CA SER A 25 5.42 -7.59 3.90
C SER A 25 5.07 -8.51 2.74
N PHE A 26 5.99 -9.42 2.42
CA PHE A 26 5.80 -10.45 1.42
C PHE A 26 6.29 -11.83 1.89
N ALA A 27 5.77 -12.86 1.25
CA ALA A 27 6.17 -14.24 1.51
C ALA A 27 6.25 -15.03 0.19
N VAL A 28 7.35 -15.75 -0.02
CA VAL A 28 7.60 -16.55 -1.22
C VAL A 28 8.17 -17.92 -0.86
N LYS A 29 7.75 -18.98 -1.57
CA LYS A 29 8.31 -20.31 -1.40
C LYS A 29 9.72 -20.41 -2.00
N HIS A 30 10.66 -20.96 -1.21
CA HIS A 30 12.03 -21.24 -1.61
C HIS A 30 12.25 -22.76 -1.66
N MET A 31 12.72 -23.25 -2.81
CA MET A 31 12.96 -24.68 -3.11
C MET A 31 11.73 -25.57 -2.85
N MET A 32 10.52 -25.02 -2.82
CA MET A 32 9.27 -25.69 -2.40
C MET A 32 9.29 -26.25 -0.96
N VAL A 33 10.34 -25.99 -0.18
CA VAL A 33 10.56 -26.51 1.17
C VAL A 33 10.15 -25.50 2.24
N THR A 34 10.64 -24.27 2.15
CA THR A 34 10.41 -23.24 3.18
C THR A 34 9.78 -21.97 2.59
N THR A 35 9.40 -21.05 3.47
CA THR A 35 8.88 -19.74 3.08
C THR A 35 9.85 -18.67 3.55
N VAL A 36 10.41 -17.93 2.60
CA VAL A 36 11.14 -16.68 2.86
C VAL A 36 10.12 -15.58 3.05
N ARG A 37 10.30 -14.78 4.08
CA ARG A 37 9.54 -13.55 4.36
C ARG A 37 10.46 -12.36 4.31
N GLY A 38 9.90 -11.24 3.92
CA GLY A 38 10.58 -9.95 3.93
C GLY A 38 9.55 -8.82 4.04
N GLU A 39 10.05 -7.63 4.30
CA GLU A 39 9.26 -6.43 4.42
C GLU A 39 9.97 -5.23 3.79
N PHE A 40 9.25 -4.14 3.62
CA PHE A 40 9.81 -2.85 3.23
C PHE A 40 9.73 -1.91 4.42
N SER A 41 10.89 -1.46 4.93
CA SER A 41 10.96 -0.61 6.12
C SER A 41 10.57 0.85 5.87
N LYS A 42 10.43 1.25 4.61
CA LYS A 42 9.98 2.59 4.22
C LYS A 42 8.69 2.50 3.42
N VAL A 43 7.59 2.73 4.10
CA VAL A 43 6.24 2.73 3.55
C VAL A 43 5.55 4.06 3.81
N GLN A 44 4.82 4.55 2.81
CA GLN A 44 3.92 5.69 2.90
C GLN A 44 2.58 5.30 2.28
N SER A 45 1.49 5.67 2.90
CA SER A 45 0.17 5.48 2.32
C SER A 45 -0.79 6.57 2.75
N THR A 46 -1.65 6.97 1.81
CA THR A 46 -2.74 7.93 2.05
C THR A 46 -4.06 7.24 1.72
N LEU A 47 -4.98 7.26 2.66
CA LEU A 47 -6.34 6.76 2.51
C LEU A 47 -7.31 7.94 2.60
N VAL A 48 -8.07 8.19 1.54
CA VAL A 48 -9.24 9.08 1.58
C VAL A 48 -10.44 8.22 1.92
N TRP A 49 -10.83 8.25 3.19
CA TRP A 49 -11.89 7.41 3.72
C TRP A 49 -13.23 8.12 3.69
N ASN A 50 -14.20 7.54 2.98
CA ASN A 50 -15.60 7.98 3.02
C ASN A 50 -16.37 7.11 4.01
N GLN A 51 -16.76 7.68 5.16
CA GLN A 51 -17.42 6.94 6.23
C GLN A 51 -18.87 6.54 5.89
N GLU A 52 -19.54 7.34 5.06
CA GLU A 52 -20.93 7.10 4.67
C GLU A 52 -21.02 6.04 3.56
N ASP A 53 -20.11 6.11 2.60
CA ASP A 53 -20.00 5.15 1.50
C ASP A 53 -18.53 4.74 1.28
N PRO A 54 -18.06 3.68 1.95
CA PRO A 54 -16.69 3.19 1.80
C PRO A 54 -16.29 2.84 0.37
N THR A 55 -17.25 2.61 -0.55
CA THR A 55 -16.95 2.32 -1.96
C THR A 55 -16.41 3.55 -2.71
N GLN A 56 -16.61 4.75 -2.17
CA GLN A 56 -16.07 6.01 -2.69
C GLN A 56 -14.68 6.33 -2.11
N SER A 57 -14.13 5.48 -1.27
CA SER A 57 -12.81 5.65 -0.70
C SER A 57 -11.72 5.39 -1.74
N THR A 58 -10.57 6.02 -1.56
CA THR A 58 -9.40 5.81 -2.41
C THR A 58 -8.15 5.63 -1.56
N VAL A 59 -7.23 4.78 -2.02
CA VAL A 59 -5.94 4.57 -1.37
C VAL A 59 -4.80 4.68 -2.36
N GLU A 60 -3.74 5.35 -1.95
CA GLU A 60 -2.45 5.39 -2.63
C GLU A 60 -1.37 4.95 -1.65
N ALA A 61 -0.46 4.09 -2.11
CA ALA A 61 0.68 3.64 -1.32
C ALA A 61 1.97 3.69 -2.14
N LYS A 62 3.07 3.93 -1.43
CA LYS A 62 4.42 4.01 -1.98
C LYS A 62 5.41 3.38 -1.01
N LEU A 63 6.29 2.52 -1.54
CA LEU A 63 7.37 1.88 -0.82
C LEU A 63 8.70 2.17 -1.54
N ASP A 64 9.75 2.35 -0.76
CA ASP A 64 11.12 2.42 -1.29
C ASP A 64 11.63 0.99 -1.56
N ALA A 65 11.88 0.64 -2.81
CA ALA A 65 12.35 -0.70 -3.19
C ALA A 65 13.71 -1.04 -2.56
N ALA A 66 14.54 -0.03 -2.28
CA ALA A 66 15.82 -0.22 -1.60
C ALA A 66 15.69 -0.48 -0.10
N SER A 67 14.49 -0.31 0.48
CA SER A 67 14.20 -0.58 1.89
C SER A 67 13.84 -2.04 2.19
N VAL A 68 13.93 -2.93 1.19
CA VAL A 68 13.66 -4.35 1.37
C VAL A 68 14.60 -4.97 2.42
N ASP A 69 14.00 -5.69 3.36
CA ASP A 69 14.67 -6.40 4.43
C ASP A 69 14.08 -7.81 4.58
N THR A 70 14.92 -8.81 4.51
CA THR A 70 14.59 -10.22 4.75
C THR A 70 15.41 -10.81 5.88
N HIS A 71 16.07 -9.98 6.69
CA HIS A 71 17.02 -10.35 7.74
C HIS A 71 18.24 -11.13 7.21
N ASN A 72 18.67 -10.81 5.97
CA ASN A 72 19.83 -11.39 5.34
C ASN A 72 20.42 -10.43 4.31
N GLU A 73 21.50 -9.75 4.67
CA GLU A 73 22.15 -8.71 3.85
C GLU A 73 22.50 -9.16 2.43
N LYS A 74 23.00 -10.40 2.27
CA LYS A 74 23.33 -10.95 0.94
C LYS A 74 22.09 -11.08 0.05
N ARG A 75 21.00 -11.56 0.61
CA ARG A 75 19.73 -11.71 -0.11
C ARG A 75 19.13 -10.33 -0.40
N ASP A 76 19.16 -9.42 0.56
CA ASP A 76 18.65 -8.06 0.40
C ASP A 76 19.43 -7.30 -0.68
N GLY A 77 20.77 -7.46 -0.73
CA GLY A 77 21.59 -6.94 -1.81
C GLY A 77 21.20 -7.49 -3.19
N HIS A 78 20.91 -8.79 -3.27
CA HIS A 78 20.46 -9.42 -4.52
C HIS A 78 19.04 -8.98 -4.91
N LEU A 79 18.12 -8.85 -3.94
CA LEU A 79 16.77 -8.34 -4.20
C LEU A 79 16.77 -6.90 -4.74
N LYS A 80 17.74 -6.06 -4.36
CA LYS A 80 17.89 -4.69 -4.85
C LYS A 80 18.50 -4.61 -6.25
N SER A 81 19.13 -5.70 -6.73
CA SER A 81 19.82 -5.74 -8.03
C SER A 81 18.87 -5.83 -9.23
N PRO A 82 19.38 -5.68 -10.48
CA PRO A 82 18.58 -5.85 -11.70
C PRO A 82 17.93 -7.22 -11.89
N ASP A 83 18.40 -8.24 -11.18
CA ASP A 83 17.78 -9.58 -11.21
C ASP A 83 16.38 -9.60 -10.57
N PHE A 84 16.09 -8.62 -9.68
CA PHE A 84 14.84 -8.52 -8.93
C PHE A 84 14.23 -7.12 -9.02
N PHE A 85 14.26 -6.31 -7.94
CA PHE A 85 13.55 -5.03 -7.92
C PHE A 85 14.21 -3.95 -8.78
N ASP A 86 15.50 -4.09 -9.13
CA ASP A 86 16.29 -3.06 -9.82
C ASP A 86 16.11 -1.68 -9.15
N ALA A 87 16.34 -1.64 -7.84
CA ALA A 87 16.01 -0.49 -7.00
C ALA A 87 16.76 0.81 -7.43
N ALA A 88 17.88 0.69 -8.13
CA ALA A 88 18.61 1.83 -8.68
C ALA A 88 17.85 2.49 -9.85
N LYS A 89 17.16 1.70 -10.68
CA LYS A 89 16.41 2.17 -11.84
C LYS A 89 14.93 2.36 -11.53
N CYS A 90 14.37 1.47 -10.70
CA CYS A 90 12.96 1.43 -10.31
C CYS A 90 12.85 1.59 -8.78
N PRO A 91 13.12 2.80 -8.23
CA PRO A 91 13.27 2.99 -6.79
C PRO A 91 11.97 2.84 -5.99
N GLU A 92 10.83 2.88 -6.66
CA GLU A 92 9.53 2.91 -5.99
C GLU A 92 8.65 1.73 -6.41
N ILE A 93 7.97 1.17 -5.41
CA ILE A 93 6.82 0.29 -5.61
C ILE A 93 5.59 1.10 -5.23
N THR A 94 4.61 1.21 -6.13
CA THR A 94 3.42 2.04 -5.89
C THR A 94 2.14 1.27 -6.12
N PHE A 95 1.11 1.60 -5.35
CA PHE A 95 -0.25 1.13 -5.57
C PHE A 95 -1.20 2.32 -5.60
N LYS A 96 -2.14 2.31 -6.55
CA LYS A 96 -3.21 3.29 -6.65
C LYS A 96 -4.53 2.57 -6.90
N SER A 97 -5.48 2.72 -5.99
CA SER A 97 -6.81 2.13 -6.14
C SER A 97 -7.55 2.75 -7.32
N THR A 98 -8.34 1.93 -8.01
CA THR A 98 -9.24 2.33 -9.10
C THR A 98 -10.70 2.08 -8.76
N LYS A 99 -10.97 1.12 -7.85
CA LYS A 99 -12.31 0.75 -7.41
C LYS A 99 -12.27 0.14 -6.03
N VAL A 100 -13.30 0.40 -5.24
CA VAL A 100 -13.54 -0.27 -3.95
C VAL A 100 -14.93 -0.90 -3.99
N GLU A 101 -15.04 -2.18 -3.67
CA GLU A 101 -16.29 -2.92 -3.59
C GLU A 101 -16.46 -3.54 -2.22
N LYS A 102 -17.68 -3.50 -1.68
CA LYS A 102 -18.00 -4.18 -0.43
C LYS A 102 -18.08 -5.69 -0.67
N ALA A 103 -17.35 -6.47 0.11
CA ALA A 103 -17.30 -7.94 0.02
C ALA A 103 -17.88 -8.64 1.27
N GLY A 104 -18.36 -7.86 2.25
CA GLY A 104 -18.95 -8.33 3.50
C GLY A 104 -18.91 -7.24 4.54
N ASP A 105 -19.23 -7.57 5.78
CA ASP A 105 -19.11 -6.62 6.87
C ASP A 105 -17.64 -6.39 7.22
N GLY A 106 -17.20 -5.13 7.13
CA GLY A 106 -15.80 -4.76 7.30
C GLY A 106 -14.85 -5.30 6.23
N LYS A 107 -15.34 -5.95 5.16
CA LYS A 107 -14.54 -6.56 4.09
C LYS A 107 -14.75 -5.89 2.75
N TYR A 108 -13.66 -5.69 2.03
CA TYR A 108 -13.64 -4.97 0.77
C TYR A 108 -12.73 -5.65 -0.25
N LYS A 109 -13.09 -5.54 -1.53
CA LYS A 109 -12.19 -5.76 -2.67
C LYS A 109 -11.71 -4.40 -3.14
N VAL A 110 -10.41 -4.21 -3.19
CA VAL A 110 -9.79 -2.96 -3.65
C VAL A 110 -9.01 -3.25 -4.92
N ASP A 111 -9.62 -2.92 -6.05
CA ASP A 111 -8.93 -2.99 -7.34
C ASP A 111 -8.00 -1.78 -7.49
N GLY A 112 -6.84 -2.00 -8.08
CA GLY A 112 -5.88 -0.92 -8.30
C GLY A 112 -4.74 -1.32 -9.22
N ASN A 113 -3.91 -0.35 -9.52
CA ASN A 113 -2.71 -0.51 -10.32
C ASN A 113 -1.50 -0.63 -9.38
N LEU A 114 -0.87 -1.79 -9.37
CA LEU A 114 0.42 -2.03 -8.71
C LEU A 114 1.54 -1.81 -9.72
N THR A 115 2.48 -0.95 -9.38
CA THR A 115 3.73 -0.76 -10.13
C THR A 115 4.89 -1.30 -9.32
N MET A 116 5.64 -2.22 -9.87
CA MET A 116 6.81 -2.83 -9.26
C MET A 116 7.83 -3.14 -10.37
N HIS A 117 9.13 -2.94 -10.13
CA HIS A 117 10.16 -3.13 -11.16
C HIS A 117 9.84 -2.35 -12.45
N CYS A 118 9.31 -1.12 -12.32
CA CYS A 118 8.86 -0.25 -13.41
C CYS A 118 7.75 -0.85 -14.32
N VAL A 119 7.09 -1.94 -13.91
CA VAL A 119 5.98 -2.57 -14.63
C VAL A 119 4.69 -2.38 -13.83
N THR A 120 3.65 -1.91 -14.50
CA THR A 120 2.32 -1.70 -13.90
C THR A 120 1.35 -2.80 -14.30
N LYS A 121 0.67 -3.39 -13.32
CA LYS A 121 -0.38 -4.39 -13.53
C LYS A 121 -1.59 -4.11 -12.65
N PRO A 122 -2.80 -4.42 -13.11
CA PRO A 122 -3.98 -4.41 -12.26
C PRO A 122 -3.89 -5.56 -11.26
N VAL A 123 -4.23 -5.26 -10.00
CA VAL A 123 -4.34 -6.25 -8.92
C VAL A 123 -5.55 -5.95 -8.07
N THR A 124 -6.09 -6.98 -7.40
CA THR A 124 -7.16 -6.83 -6.41
C THR A 124 -6.61 -7.18 -5.04
N LEU A 125 -6.78 -6.29 -4.08
CA LEU A 125 -6.49 -6.54 -2.67
C LEU A 125 -7.76 -6.99 -1.96
N ASP A 126 -7.65 -8.03 -1.14
CA ASP A 126 -8.62 -8.38 -0.11
C ASP A 126 -8.32 -7.54 1.11
N ALA A 127 -9.18 -6.58 1.45
CA ALA A 127 -8.99 -5.65 2.54
C ALA A 127 -10.04 -5.84 3.65
N GLU A 128 -9.61 -5.64 4.89
CA GLU A 128 -10.48 -5.68 6.07
C GLU A 128 -10.22 -4.44 6.93
N THR A 129 -11.30 -3.85 7.44
CA THR A 129 -11.25 -2.76 8.42
C THR A 129 -12.53 -2.74 9.25
N SER A 130 -12.42 -2.37 10.51
CA SER A 130 -13.60 -2.12 11.34
C SER A 130 -14.36 -0.85 10.94
N GLY A 131 -13.70 0.04 10.14
CA GLY A 131 -14.24 1.34 9.80
C GLY A 131 -14.38 2.30 10.98
N GLN A 132 -14.09 1.85 12.20
CA GLN A 132 -14.22 2.62 13.43
C GLN A 132 -12.85 3.14 13.86
N GLY A 133 -12.78 4.47 14.04
CA GLY A 133 -11.59 5.10 14.60
C GLY A 133 -11.51 4.94 16.11
N VAL A 134 -10.32 4.67 16.60
CA VAL A 134 -10.01 4.57 18.03
C VAL A 134 -9.24 5.83 18.45
N LYS A 135 -9.75 6.55 19.45
CA LYS A 135 -9.04 7.72 20.01
C LYS A 135 -7.85 7.28 20.83
N SER A 136 -6.68 7.77 20.48
CA SER A 136 -5.48 7.60 21.26
C SER A 136 -5.49 8.51 22.51
N PRO A 137 -4.71 8.18 23.55
CA PRO A 137 -4.54 9.06 24.73
C PRO A 137 -3.98 10.44 24.40
N TRP A 138 -3.33 10.59 23.25
CA TRP A 138 -2.72 11.85 22.78
C TRP A 138 -3.64 12.66 21.85
N GLY A 139 -4.90 12.22 21.65
CA GLY A 139 -5.93 12.99 20.93
C GLY A 139 -6.02 12.72 19.43
N SER A 140 -5.16 11.89 18.85
CA SER A 140 -5.31 11.38 17.48
C SER A 140 -6.40 10.32 17.41
N THR A 141 -6.97 10.11 16.22
CA THR A 141 -7.86 8.97 15.93
C THR A 141 -7.14 8.06 14.95
N SER A 142 -7.00 6.78 15.32
CA SER A 142 -6.35 5.75 14.52
C SER A 142 -7.36 4.79 13.92
N TYR A 143 -7.12 4.33 12.69
CA TYR A 143 -7.93 3.38 11.93
C TYR A 143 -7.05 2.22 11.47
N GLY A 144 -7.42 0.98 11.79
CA GLY A 144 -6.72 -0.21 11.34
C GLY A 144 -7.25 -0.71 9.99
N VAL A 145 -6.35 -1.02 9.07
CA VAL A 145 -6.64 -1.65 7.78
C VAL A 145 -5.64 -2.76 7.54
N SER A 146 -6.11 -3.99 7.36
CA SER A 146 -5.30 -5.07 6.83
C SER A 146 -5.71 -5.41 5.41
N ALA A 147 -4.75 -5.78 4.56
CA ALA A 147 -5.04 -6.20 3.20
C ALA A 147 -4.07 -7.28 2.73
N SER A 148 -4.50 -8.12 1.79
CA SER A 148 -3.62 -9.13 1.20
C SER A 148 -3.97 -9.40 -0.26
N THR A 149 -2.96 -9.90 -0.99
CA THR A 149 -3.13 -10.45 -2.34
C THR A 149 -2.02 -11.44 -2.64
N THR A 150 -2.18 -12.18 -3.73
CA THR A 150 -1.10 -13.02 -4.31
C THR A 150 -0.87 -12.57 -5.74
N VAL A 151 0.38 -12.33 -6.11
CA VAL A 151 0.78 -11.92 -7.45
C VAL A 151 1.83 -12.87 -8.01
N SER A 152 1.89 -12.98 -9.35
CA SER A 152 3.03 -13.60 -10.02
C SER A 152 4.15 -12.55 -10.17
N ARG A 153 5.31 -12.79 -9.57
CA ARG A 153 6.47 -11.91 -9.71
C ARG A 153 6.91 -11.76 -11.18
N LYS A 154 6.68 -12.79 -12.01
CA LYS A 154 7.02 -12.78 -13.44
C LYS A 154 6.20 -11.77 -14.22
N ASP A 155 4.97 -11.47 -13.81
CA ASP A 155 4.11 -10.47 -14.46
C ASP A 155 4.72 -9.05 -14.35
N PHE A 156 5.60 -8.84 -13.38
CA PHE A 156 6.34 -7.61 -13.16
C PHE A 156 7.79 -7.68 -13.67
N GLY A 157 8.16 -8.71 -14.43
CA GLY A 157 9.48 -8.85 -15.00
C GLY A 157 10.56 -9.40 -14.05
N LEU A 158 10.20 -9.82 -12.82
CA LEU A 158 11.12 -10.45 -11.88
C LEU A 158 11.28 -11.93 -12.23
N VAL A 159 12.04 -12.23 -13.27
CA VAL A 159 12.11 -13.56 -13.91
C VAL A 159 13.28 -14.41 -13.42
N TRP A 160 14.24 -13.84 -12.68
CA TRP A 160 15.41 -14.57 -12.20
C TRP A 160 15.01 -15.85 -11.44
N ASN A 161 15.68 -16.95 -11.75
CA ASN A 161 15.49 -18.24 -11.07
C ASN A 161 16.67 -19.17 -11.35
N LYS A 162 16.75 -20.27 -10.61
CA LYS A 162 17.62 -21.42 -10.89
C LYS A 162 16.82 -22.72 -10.86
N THR A 163 17.06 -23.59 -11.83
CA THR A 163 16.51 -24.95 -11.84
C THR A 163 17.26 -25.81 -10.85
N LEU A 164 16.56 -26.67 -10.13
CA LEU A 164 17.14 -27.62 -9.17
C LEU A 164 17.45 -28.94 -9.87
N GLU A 165 18.50 -29.64 -9.44
CA GLU A 165 18.93 -30.93 -10.03
C GLU A 165 17.83 -32.00 -9.99
N GLY A 166 16.97 -31.98 -8.96
CA GLY A 166 15.82 -32.90 -8.82
C GLY A 166 14.56 -32.43 -9.56
N GLY A 167 14.65 -31.39 -10.39
CA GLY A 167 13.49 -30.67 -10.97
C GLY A 167 12.89 -29.65 -10.03
N GLY A 168 12.12 -28.71 -10.58
CA GLY A 168 11.57 -27.58 -9.84
C GLY A 168 12.43 -26.33 -9.89
N VAL A 169 12.06 -25.31 -9.11
CA VAL A 169 12.65 -23.97 -9.14
C VAL A 169 13.12 -23.54 -7.75
N LEU A 170 14.16 -22.70 -7.73
CA LEU A 170 14.71 -22.17 -6.49
C LEU A 170 13.72 -21.20 -5.80
N VAL A 171 13.05 -20.34 -6.57
CA VAL A 171 12.09 -19.34 -6.08
C VAL A 171 10.76 -19.55 -6.79
N ALA A 172 9.67 -19.69 -6.04
CA ALA A 172 8.33 -19.77 -6.60
C ALA A 172 7.95 -18.50 -7.34
N ASP A 173 7.01 -18.60 -8.28
CA ASP A 173 6.53 -17.46 -9.04
C ASP A 173 5.48 -16.66 -8.26
N GLU A 174 4.66 -17.33 -7.46
CA GLU A 174 3.66 -16.72 -6.61
C GLU A 174 4.28 -16.09 -5.37
N VAL A 175 3.95 -14.84 -5.13
CA VAL A 175 4.35 -14.06 -3.96
C VAL A 175 3.09 -13.56 -3.25
N LYS A 176 2.93 -13.94 -1.98
CA LYS A 176 1.87 -13.41 -1.13
C LYS A 176 2.31 -12.07 -0.57
N ILE A 177 1.47 -11.04 -0.71
CA ILE A 177 1.64 -9.70 -0.14
C ILE A 177 0.68 -9.58 1.04
N ASN A 178 1.15 -9.07 2.17
CA ASN A 178 0.33 -8.75 3.33
C ASN A 178 0.67 -7.33 3.79
N LEU A 179 -0.38 -6.58 4.06
CA LEU A 179 -0.34 -5.17 4.45
C LEU A 179 -1.12 -5.03 5.75
N ASP A 180 -0.50 -4.42 6.77
CA ASP A 180 -1.15 -4.07 8.03
C ASP A 180 -0.83 -2.60 8.31
N PHE A 181 -1.84 -1.73 8.20
CA PHE A 181 -1.65 -0.29 8.32
C PHE A 181 -2.48 0.30 9.45
N GLU A 182 -1.83 1.11 10.27
CA GLU A 182 -2.48 2.06 11.13
C GLU A 182 -2.53 3.42 10.43
N TYR A 183 -3.73 3.87 10.11
CA TYR A 183 -3.95 5.19 9.55
C TYR A 183 -4.35 6.18 10.62
N VAL A 184 -3.80 7.38 10.58
CA VAL A 184 -4.11 8.46 11.52
C VAL A 184 -4.67 9.67 10.79
N GLU A 185 -5.65 10.32 11.40
CA GLU A 185 -6.16 11.57 10.90
C GLU A 185 -5.15 12.70 11.14
N LYS A 186 -4.78 13.43 10.10
CA LYS A 186 -3.96 14.62 10.25
C LYS A 186 -4.69 15.67 11.09
N PRO A 187 -4.07 16.23 12.14
CA PRO A 187 -4.65 17.33 12.88
C PRO A 187 -5.01 18.50 11.95
N ALA A 188 -6.16 19.13 12.18
CA ALA A 188 -6.68 20.21 11.34
C ALA A 188 -5.72 21.43 11.21
N ALA A 189 -4.79 21.62 12.14
CA ALA A 189 -3.75 22.64 12.11
C ALA A 189 -2.79 22.50 10.92
N ALA A 190 -2.39 21.29 10.53
CA ALA A 190 -1.52 21.07 9.38
C ALA A 190 -2.20 21.40 8.03
N LYS A 191 -3.54 21.32 7.99
CA LYS A 191 -4.33 21.74 6.80
C LYS A 191 -4.34 23.25 6.61
N GLN A 192 -4.17 24.05 7.66
CA GLN A 192 -4.14 25.50 7.58
C GLN A 192 -2.79 26.05 7.13
N GLU A 193 -1.68 25.44 7.53
CA GLU A 193 -0.33 25.83 7.10
C GLU A 193 -0.09 25.56 5.62
N ALA A 194 -0.48 24.39 5.11
CA ALA A 194 -0.39 24.07 3.68
C ALA A 194 -1.24 25.03 2.80
N LYS A 195 -2.43 25.44 3.31
CA LYS A 195 -3.29 26.41 2.63
C LYS A 195 -2.76 27.86 2.70
N ALA A 196 -2.02 28.20 3.76
CA ALA A 196 -1.38 29.50 3.94
C ALA A 196 -0.15 29.65 3.06
N GLU A 197 0.69 28.61 2.94
CA GLU A 197 1.86 28.61 2.06
C GLU A 197 1.47 28.69 0.58
N THR A 198 0.42 27.96 0.17
CA THR A 198 -0.09 28.02 -1.22
C THR A 198 -0.64 29.43 -1.54
N LYS A 199 -1.33 30.10 -0.59
CA LYS A 199 -1.81 31.48 -0.78
C LYS A 199 -0.67 32.51 -0.78
N ALA A 200 0.39 32.29 -0.03
CA ALA A 200 1.56 33.18 0.00
C ALA A 200 2.37 33.13 -1.31
N THR A 201 2.45 31.95 -1.93
CA THR A 201 3.16 31.75 -3.20
C THR A 201 2.41 32.37 -4.39
N ILE A 202 1.07 32.37 -4.36
CA ILE A 202 0.24 32.97 -5.42
C ILE A 202 0.24 34.52 -5.35
N LYS A 203 0.47 35.12 -4.17
CA LYS A 203 0.53 36.60 -4.01
C LYS A 203 1.89 37.21 -4.38
N LYS A 204 2.93 36.39 -4.64
CA LYS A 204 4.29 36.84 -5.03
C LYS A 204 4.59 36.69 -6.52
N LYS A 205 3.62 36.32 -7.33
CA LYS A 205 3.64 36.38 -8.79
C LYS A 205 2.63 37.40 -9.26
#